data_9f19f064322c351a08361dd50f456398
#
_entry.id   9f19f064322c351a08361dd50f456398
#
_cell.length_a   1.000
_cell.length_b   1.000
_cell.length_c   1.000
_cell.angle_alpha   90.00
_cell.angle_beta   90.00
_cell.angle_gamma   90.00
#
_symmetry.space_group_name_H-M   'P 1'
#
loop_
_entity.id
_entity.type
_entity.pdbx_description
1 polymer ?
#
loop_
_entity_poly.entity_id
_entity_poly.type
_entity_poly.pdbx_seq_one_letter_code
_entity_poly.pdbx_strand_id
1 'polypeptide(L)'
;MLRRILPILILALGIGIFVALKATRPAPDPVKPSERIWRIEVTDVQPAAHHPILALFGQVEAPDRLQAAAPVAGRLLDVQVRDGDRVAAGDLLAQLDPRDLQPRLTRARADLEKERLKLSHDRQALEQERQILRLAQLATERAETVQSKQLGSASSVDEAREQYARAQLAVMLREQSIAEHPARLAALEAALAEAERDLERGTLRAPFDARIGAVEAAAGDQLQPNQTILTLYPLDGLYVRAKVPGVHSEELRAALASGQQLTAQGSHAGRPVTAVLERLAGEADARGVDALLRLDPASSLPLGAFVDLRLERPLAPETIALPFSALHGGDRIFAVRDGRLKGLPIERVGELDTGAGEGRVLLRVPELQPGEPVMITHLPNAIDTLKVEVVE
;
A
#
# COMPACT_ATOMS: atom_id res chain seq x y z
N MET A 1 20.58 -113.71 23.59
CA MET A 1 21.04 -112.77 22.55
C MET A 1 19.91 -112.06 21.81
N LEU A 2 18.71 -112.64 21.71
CA LEU A 2 17.54 -112.06 20.99
C LEU A 2 17.01 -110.74 21.59
N ARG A 3 17.06 -110.52 22.90
CA ARG A 3 16.53 -109.33 23.59
C ARG A 3 17.29 -108.02 23.41
N ARG A 4 18.52 -108.11 22.89
CA ARG A 4 19.41 -106.89 22.57
C ARG A 4 19.29 -106.43 21.15
N ILE A 5 18.78 -107.28 20.25
CA ILE A 5 18.74 -107.00 18.79
C ILE A 5 17.33 -106.28 18.46
N LEU A 6 16.34 -106.47 19.22
CA LEU A 6 15.00 -105.93 19.01
C LEU A 6 14.95 -104.42 18.92
N PRO A 7 15.62 -103.63 19.82
CA PRO A 7 15.57 -102.20 19.75
C PRO A 7 16.31 -101.64 18.52
N ILE A 8 17.38 -102.31 18.08
CA ILE A 8 18.14 -101.90 16.88
C ILE A 8 17.31 -102.14 15.62
N LEU A 9 16.52 -103.19 15.57
CA LEU A 9 15.64 -103.53 14.44
C LEU A 9 14.48 -102.58 14.34
N ILE A 10 13.87 -102.12 15.52
CA ILE A 10 12.86 -101.11 15.54
C ILE A 10 13.41 -99.74 15.10
N LEU A 11 14.63 -99.38 15.51
CA LEU A 11 15.26 -98.13 15.12
C LEU A 11 15.53 -98.12 13.62
N ALA A 12 16.06 -99.21 13.09
CA ALA A 12 16.33 -99.38 11.64
C ALA A 12 15.04 -99.34 10.80
N LEU A 13 13.92 -99.91 11.33
CA LEU A 13 12.60 -99.81 10.68
C LEU A 13 12.07 -98.39 10.71
N GLY A 14 12.26 -97.71 11.83
CA GLY A 14 11.81 -96.28 11.99
C GLY A 14 12.56 -95.34 11.03
N ILE A 15 13.90 -95.55 10.90
CA ILE A 15 14.71 -94.81 9.94
C ILE A 15 14.32 -95.13 8.50
N GLY A 16 14.06 -96.42 8.18
CA GLY A 16 13.60 -96.85 6.85
C GLY A 16 12.27 -96.21 6.46
N ILE A 17 11.30 -96.21 7.38
CA ILE A 17 9.97 -95.52 7.20
C ILE A 17 10.16 -94.05 7.05
N PHE A 18 11.02 -93.39 7.87
CA PHE A 18 11.32 -91.96 7.76
C PHE A 18 11.95 -91.58 6.41
N VAL A 19 12.86 -92.36 5.96
CA VAL A 19 13.52 -92.14 4.64
C VAL A 19 12.50 -92.32 3.51
N ALA A 20 11.63 -93.35 3.60
CA ALA A 20 10.59 -93.62 2.62
C ALA A 20 9.59 -92.48 2.56
N LEU A 21 9.10 -92.01 3.74
CA LEU A 21 8.24 -90.86 3.84
C LEU A 21 8.85 -89.57 3.33
N LYS A 22 10.16 -89.39 3.55
CA LYS A 22 10.92 -88.24 3.03
C LYS A 22 11.08 -88.29 1.52
N ALA A 23 11.28 -89.46 0.96
CA ALA A 23 11.46 -89.69 -0.48
C ALA A 23 10.14 -89.62 -1.26
N THR A 24 9.01 -89.93 -0.60
CA THR A 24 7.66 -89.87 -1.20
C THR A 24 6.91 -88.55 -0.92
N ARG A 25 7.56 -87.57 -0.28
CA ARG A 25 6.99 -86.19 -0.18
C ARG A 25 6.86 -85.67 -1.59
N PRO A 26 5.65 -85.33 -2.05
CA PRO A 26 5.51 -84.57 -3.29
C PRO A 26 6.21 -83.23 -3.12
N ALA A 27 7.09 -82.93 -4.08
CA ALA A 27 7.69 -81.56 -4.13
C ALA A 27 6.52 -80.54 -4.20
N PRO A 28 6.48 -79.51 -3.33
CA PRO A 28 5.47 -78.49 -3.47
C PRO A 28 5.56 -77.90 -4.88
N ASP A 29 4.44 -77.89 -5.57
CA ASP A 29 4.36 -77.21 -6.88
C ASP A 29 4.97 -75.81 -6.77
N PRO A 30 5.87 -75.43 -7.73
CA PRO A 30 6.42 -74.08 -7.71
C PRO A 30 5.22 -73.09 -7.78
N VAL A 31 4.98 -72.40 -6.67
CA VAL A 31 3.99 -71.31 -6.62
C VAL A 31 4.51 -70.26 -7.63
N LYS A 32 3.92 -70.30 -8.83
CA LYS A 32 4.14 -69.19 -9.77
C LYS A 32 3.65 -67.93 -9.05
N PRO A 33 4.53 -66.94 -8.76
CA PRO A 33 4.06 -65.71 -8.14
C PRO A 33 3.01 -65.10 -9.06
N SER A 34 1.74 -65.14 -8.68
CA SER A 34 0.71 -64.42 -9.40
C SER A 34 0.96 -62.93 -9.15
N GLU A 35 1.37 -62.25 -10.18
CA GLU A 35 1.56 -60.80 -10.13
C GLU A 35 0.22 -60.19 -9.71
N ARG A 36 0.18 -59.51 -8.55
CA ARG A 36 -1.06 -58.88 -8.03
C ARG A 36 -1.43 -57.76 -8.97
N ILE A 37 -2.63 -57.85 -9.56
CA ILE A 37 -3.19 -56.79 -10.42
C ILE A 37 -3.94 -55.83 -9.53
N TRP A 38 -3.63 -54.54 -9.63
CA TRP A 38 -4.31 -53.50 -8.87
C TRP A 38 -5.35 -52.82 -9.76
N ARG A 39 -6.55 -52.62 -9.24
CA ARG A 39 -7.59 -51.88 -9.93
C ARG A 39 -7.42 -50.39 -9.65
N ILE A 40 -7.35 -49.57 -10.70
CA ILE A 40 -7.13 -48.14 -10.62
C ILE A 40 -8.12 -47.38 -11.53
N GLU A 41 -8.45 -46.18 -11.15
CA GLU A 41 -9.13 -45.22 -12.00
C GLU A 41 -8.10 -44.36 -12.72
N VAL A 42 -8.39 -44.03 -13.97
CA VAL A 42 -7.54 -43.18 -14.79
C VAL A 42 -8.32 -42.03 -15.39
N THR A 43 -7.64 -41.01 -15.78
CA THR A 43 -8.19 -39.92 -16.59
C THR A 43 -7.28 -39.63 -17.76
N ASP A 44 -7.90 -39.43 -18.91
CA ASP A 44 -7.15 -39.00 -20.11
C ASP A 44 -6.84 -37.51 -19.97
N VAL A 45 -5.61 -37.15 -20.14
CA VAL A 45 -5.17 -35.75 -19.95
C VAL A 45 -4.64 -35.18 -21.25
N GLN A 46 -5.04 -33.90 -21.46
CA GLN A 46 -4.50 -33.12 -22.57
C GLN A 46 -3.88 -31.85 -21.98
N PRO A 47 -2.63 -31.53 -22.34
CA PRO A 47 -2.02 -30.29 -21.99
C PRO A 47 -2.85 -29.10 -22.52
N ALA A 48 -3.15 -28.14 -21.65
CA ALA A 48 -3.87 -26.92 -21.98
C ALA A 48 -3.24 -25.74 -21.24
N ALA A 49 -3.70 -24.56 -21.60
CA ALA A 49 -3.31 -23.35 -20.87
C ALA A 49 -4.30 -23.10 -19.74
N HIS A 50 -3.81 -22.87 -18.53
CA HIS A 50 -4.60 -22.62 -17.33
C HIS A 50 -4.09 -21.40 -16.57
N HIS A 51 -4.98 -20.77 -15.80
CA HIS A 51 -4.62 -19.73 -14.83
C HIS A 51 -4.42 -20.35 -13.44
N PRO A 52 -3.18 -20.49 -12.97
CA PRO A 52 -2.92 -20.97 -11.61
C PRO A 52 -3.43 -19.98 -10.59
N ILE A 53 -3.93 -20.46 -9.47
CA ILE A 53 -4.40 -19.64 -8.37
C ILE A 53 -3.31 -19.48 -7.32
N LEU A 54 -3.17 -18.29 -6.80
CA LEU A 54 -2.35 -17.97 -5.64
C LEU A 54 -3.26 -17.52 -4.49
N ALA A 55 -3.29 -18.32 -3.42
CA ALA A 55 -3.99 -17.92 -2.20
C ALA A 55 -3.23 -16.80 -1.50
N LEU A 56 -3.90 -15.71 -1.20
CA LEU A 56 -3.36 -14.53 -0.54
C LEU A 56 -4.20 -14.21 0.69
N PHE A 57 -3.53 -13.85 1.77
CA PHE A 57 -4.15 -13.36 2.99
C PHE A 57 -3.71 -11.91 3.18
N GLY A 58 -4.66 -11.01 3.31
CA GLY A 58 -4.35 -9.59 3.40
C GLY A 58 -5.29 -8.83 4.31
N GLN A 59 -4.88 -7.59 4.61
CA GLN A 59 -5.65 -6.66 5.42
C GLN A 59 -6.10 -5.48 4.57
N VAL A 60 -7.34 -5.03 4.80
CA VAL A 60 -7.89 -3.85 4.12
C VAL A 60 -7.23 -2.59 4.67
N GLU A 61 -6.64 -1.81 3.79
CA GLU A 61 -5.97 -0.55 4.09
C GLU A 61 -6.48 0.57 3.16
N ALA A 62 -6.31 1.80 3.60
CA ALA A 62 -6.49 2.99 2.78
C ALA A 62 -5.15 3.73 2.72
N PRO A 63 -4.32 3.54 1.67
CA PRO A 63 -3.03 4.22 1.54
C PRO A 63 -3.17 5.74 1.54
N ASP A 64 -4.26 6.27 0.99
CA ASP A 64 -4.55 7.69 0.88
C ASP A 64 -5.38 8.22 2.07
N ARG A 65 -5.17 7.63 3.26
CA ARG A 65 -5.79 8.10 4.50
C ARG A 65 -5.24 9.47 4.86
N LEU A 66 -6.14 10.45 4.95
CA LEU A 66 -5.83 11.80 5.37
C LEU A 66 -6.07 11.96 6.88
N GLN A 67 -5.12 12.57 7.58
CA GLN A 67 -5.28 13.05 8.95
C GLN A 67 -5.60 14.54 8.89
N ALA A 68 -6.82 14.90 9.23
CA ALA A 68 -7.26 16.27 9.31
C ALA A 68 -6.89 16.84 10.67
N ALA A 69 -5.92 17.75 10.71
CA ALA A 69 -5.37 18.33 11.92
C ALA A 69 -5.72 19.83 12.04
N ALA A 70 -5.69 20.34 13.26
CA ALA A 70 -5.88 21.76 13.54
C ALA A 70 -4.73 22.57 12.92
N PRO A 71 -4.99 23.55 12.03
CA PRO A 71 -3.95 24.36 11.39
C PRO A 71 -3.30 25.35 12.37
N VAL A 72 -4.05 25.79 13.37
CA VAL A 72 -3.66 26.74 14.40
C VAL A 72 -4.24 26.35 15.76
N ALA A 73 -3.67 26.91 16.83
CA ALA A 73 -4.25 26.75 18.15
C ALA A 73 -5.60 27.47 18.22
N GLY A 74 -6.60 26.80 18.77
CA GLY A 74 -7.94 27.36 18.95
C GLY A 74 -8.88 26.35 19.59
N ARG A 75 -10.04 26.82 20.02
CA ARG A 75 -11.09 25.96 20.55
C ARG A 75 -11.89 25.35 19.42
N LEU A 76 -12.18 24.05 19.50
CA LEU A 76 -13.06 23.37 18.57
C LEU A 76 -14.51 23.77 18.89
N LEU A 77 -15.16 24.48 17.97
CA LEU A 77 -16.54 24.97 18.15
C LEU A 77 -17.52 23.80 17.95
N ASP A 78 -17.36 23.07 16.86
CA ASP A 78 -18.28 22.00 16.46
C ASP A 78 -17.57 20.95 15.63
N VAL A 79 -18.06 19.69 15.72
CA VAL A 79 -17.71 18.56 14.86
C VAL A 79 -19.00 17.97 14.33
N GLN A 80 -19.23 18.07 13.02
CA GLN A 80 -20.51 17.71 12.39
C GLN A 80 -20.58 16.26 11.92
N VAL A 81 -19.52 15.50 12.09
CA VAL A 81 -19.38 14.13 11.59
C VAL A 81 -19.02 13.17 12.72
N ARG A 82 -19.32 11.89 12.50
CA ARG A 82 -19.02 10.78 13.41
C ARG A 82 -18.23 9.69 12.72
N ASP A 83 -17.64 8.79 13.50
CA ASP A 83 -16.94 7.61 12.99
C ASP A 83 -17.83 6.81 12.04
N GLY A 84 -17.31 6.54 10.85
CA GLY A 84 -17.99 5.74 9.83
C GLY A 84 -18.92 6.52 8.89
N ASP A 85 -19.19 7.81 9.14
CA ASP A 85 -20.03 8.64 8.28
C ASP A 85 -19.44 8.77 6.87
N ARG A 86 -20.32 8.92 5.89
CA ARG A 86 -19.94 9.28 4.52
C ARG A 86 -20.17 10.75 4.29
N VAL A 87 -19.20 11.41 3.68
CA VAL A 87 -19.21 12.83 3.37
C VAL A 87 -18.87 13.05 1.90
N ALA A 88 -19.46 14.06 1.31
CA ALA A 88 -19.14 14.52 -0.03
C ALA A 88 -18.02 15.57 0.01
N ALA A 89 -17.33 15.73 -1.12
CA ALA A 89 -16.36 16.81 -1.29
C ALA A 89 -16.99 18.17 -0.98
N GLY A 90 -16.33 18.97 -0.12
CA GLY A 90 -16.80 20.27 0.32
C GLY A 90 -17.66 20.28 1.60
N ASP A 91 -18.12 19.12 2.08
CA ASP A 91 -18.91 19.04 3.31
C ASP A 91 -18.11 19.56 4.51
N LEU A 92 -18.79 20.24 5.42
CA LEU A 92 -18.21 20.73 6.66
C LEU A 92 -17.99 19.58 7.64
N LEU A 93 -16.75 19.38 8.05
CA LEU A 93 -16.37 18.33 8.99
C LEU A 93 -16.28 18.85 10.42
N ALA A 94 -15.53 19.93 10.59
CA ALA A 94 -15.29 20.56 11.89
C ALA A 94 -15.01 22.05 11.73
N GLN A 95 -15.19 22.80 12.79
CA GLN A 95 -14.95 24.25 12.81
C GLN A 95 -14.28 24.68 14.11
N LEU A 96 -13.17 25.41 14.01
CA LEU A 96 -12.58 26.14 15.13
C LEU A 96 -13.40 27.35 15.45
N ASP A 97 -13.38 27.79 16.70
CA ASP A 97 -14.12 29.00 17.13
C ASP A 97 -13.51 30.24 16.44
N PRO A 98 -14.28 30.94 15.58
CA PRO A 98 -13.77 32.11 14.89
C PRO A 98 -13.39 33.25 15.86
N ARG A 99 -13.93 33.24 17.08
CA ARG A 99 -13.62 34.26 18.11
C ARG A 99 -12.15 34.15 18.57
N ASP A 100 -11.49 33.00 18.41
CA ASP A 100 -10.08 32.84 18.74
C ASP A 100 -9.17 33.32 17.58
N LEU A 101 -9.66 33.32 16.36
CA LEU A 101 -8.89 33.66 15.14
C LEU A 101 -9.13 35.09 14.68
N GLN A 102 -10.37 35.58 14.79
CA GLN A 102 -10.79 36.94 14.38
C GLN A 102 -9.94 38.07 14.97
N PRO A 103 -9.51 38.03 16.25
CA PRO A 103 -8.66 39.08 16.83
C PRO A 103 -7.30 39.21 16.13
N ARG A 104 -6.70 38.09 15.66
CA ARG A 104 -5.43 38.10 14.91
C ARG A 104 -5.61 38.80 13.57
N LEU A 105 -6.67 38.47 12.84
CA LEU A 105 -7.02 39.13 11.58
C LEU A 105 -7.28 40.63 11.78
N THR A 106 -8.06 40.98 12.78
CA THR A 106 -8.38 42.40 13.08
C THR A 106 -7.11 43.21 13.40
N ARG A 107 -6.19 42.61 14.19
CA ARG A 107 -4.91 43.23 14.52
C ARG A 107 -4.02 43.40 13.27
N ALA A 108 -3.89 42.40 12.47
CA ALA A 108 -3.07 42.48 11.23
C ALA A 108 -3.61 43.57 10.28
N ARG A 109 -4.95 43.71 10.13
CA ARG A 109 -5.56 44.77 9.34
C ARG A 109 -5.28 46.14 9.93
N ALA A 110 -5.39 46.29 11.24
CA ALA A 110 -5.13 47.56 11.92
C ALA A 110 -3.64 47.97 11.79
N ASP A 111 -2.71 47.04 11.92
CA ASP A 111 -1.29 47.32 11.79
C ASP A 111 -0.91 47.72 10.35
N LEU A 112 -1.49 47.09 9.33
CA LEU A 112 -1.33 47.48 7.94
C LEU A 112 -1.86 48.86 7.65
N GLU A 113 -3.06 49.16 8.13
CA GLU A 113 -3.69 50.47 7.93
C GLU A 113 -2.92 51.60 8.65
N LYS A 114 -2.41 51.34 9.85
CA LYS A 114 -1.53 52.24 10.57
C LYS A 114 -0.28 52.59 9.77
N GLU A 115 0.36 51.63 9.13
CA GLU A 115 1.57 51.88 8.32
C GLU A 115 1.22 52.64 7.04
N ARG A 116 0.08 52.37 6.40
CA ARG A 116 -0.44 53.14 5.26
C ARG A 116 -0.64 54.61 5.59
N LEU A 117 -1.30 54.86 6.74
CA LEU A 117 -1.50 56.25 7.25
C LEU A 117 -0.15 56.93 7.55
N LYS A 118 0.80 56.18 8.17
CA LYS A 118 2.13 56.74 8.45
C LYS A 118 2.87 57.12 7.16
N LEU A 119 2.82 56.26 6.13
CA LEU A 119 3.41 56.60 4.81
C LEU A 119 2.77 57.87 4.23
N SER A 120 1.46 58.03 4.34
CA SER A 120 0.74 59.23 3.88
C SER A 120 1.19 60.49 4.61
N HIS A 121 1.35 60.41 5.95
CA HIS A 121 1.85 61.54 6.76
C HIS A 121 3.31 61.85 6.43
N ASP A 122 4.18 60.86 6.27
CA ASP A 122 5.57 61.05 5.93
C ASP A 122 5.73 61.72 4.55
N ARG A 123 4.88 61.41 3.57
CA ARG A 123 4.83 62.06 2.28
C ARG A 123 4.43 63.55 2.38
N GLN A 124 3.42 63.83 3.19
CA GLN A 124 2.99 65.23 3.44
C GLN A 124 4.09 66.02 4.16
N ALA A 125 4.72 65.43 5.18
CA ALA A 125 5.85 66.04 5.88
C ALA A 125 7.04 66.32 4.94
N LEU A 126 7.37 65.40 4.03
CA LEU A 126 8.41 65.56 3.04
C LEU A 126 8.17 66.82 2.17
N GLU A 127 6.92 67.05 1.72
CA GLU A 127 6.60 68.20 0.93
C GLU A 127 6.81 69.52 1.70
N GLN A 128 6.46 69.54 3.00
CA GLN A 128 6.72 70.66 3.87
C GLN A 128 8.21 70.89 4.12
N GLU A 129 8.97 69.84 4.42
CA GLU A 129 10.43 69.88 4.63
C GLU A 129 11.16 70.39 3.36
N ARG A 130 10.74 69.96 2.16
CA ARG A 130 11.23 70.46 0.89
C ARG A 130 10.97 71.92 0.65
N GLN A 131 9.82 72.44 1.11
CA GLN A 131 9.51 73.90 1.07
C GLN A 131 10.47 74.65 1.97
N ILE A 132 10.68 74.19 3.22
CA ILE A 132 11.64 74.76 4.15
C ILE A 132 13.06 74.76 3.56
N LEU A 133 13.48 73.69 2.97
CA LEU A 133 14.79 73.58 2.29
C LEU A 133 14.94 74.61 1.18
N ARG A 134 13.92 74.80 0.32
CA ARG A 134 13.94 75.82 -0.73
C ARG A 134 14.05 77.25 -0.16
N LEU A 135 13.32 77.54 0.94
CA LEU A 135 13.39 78.83 1.59
C LEU A 135 14.76 79.10 2.23
N ALA A 136 15.34 78.08 2.87
CA ALA A 136 16.69 78.15 3.44
C ALA A 136 17.78 78.32 2.36
N GLN A 137 17.64 77.62 1.21
CA GLN A 137 18.52 77.83 0.06
C GLN A 137 18.48 79.27 -0.45
N LEU A 138 17.28 79.85 -0.70
CA LEU A 138 17.11 81.22 -1.11
C LEU A 138 17.63 82.21 -0.07
N ALA A 139 17.56 81.94 1.20
CA ALA A 139 18.13 82.74 2.28
C ALA A 139 19.65 82.72 2.24
N THR A 140 20.28 81.60 1.99
CA THR A 140 21.72 81.42 1.86
C THR A 140 22.24 82.20 0.62
N GLU A 141 21.58 82.03 -0.53
CA GLU A 141 21.94 82.78 -1.75
C GLU A 141 21.85 84.30 -1.57
N ARG A 142 20.81 84.78 -0.87
CA ARG A 142 20.69 86.22 -0.50
C ARG A 142 21.81 86.66 0.42
N ALA A 143 22.10 85.93 1.49
CA ALA A 143 23.17 86.25 2.43
C ALA A 143 24.54 86.33 1.75
N GLU A 144 24.89 85.39 0.87
CA GLU A 144 26.11 85.35 0.06
C GLU A 144 26.17 86.54 -0.90
N THR A 145 25.01 86.88 -1.51
CA THR A 145 24.94 88.06 -2.40
C THR A 145 25.18 89.37 -1.64
N VAL A 146 24.65 89.52 -0.47
CA VAL A 146 24.82 90.68 0.40
C VAL A 146 26.24 90.80 0.92
N GLN A 147 26.85 89.64 1.29
CA GLN A 147 28.27 89.60 1.71
C GLN A 147 29.20 89.95 0.59
N SER A 148 29.02 89.44 -0.65
CA SER A 148 29.87 89.75 -1.81
C SER A 148 29.86 91.26 -2.17
N LYS A 149 28.77 91.96 -1.84
CA LYS A 149 28.64 93.43 -1.95
C LYS A 149 29.20 94.21 -0.76
N GLN A 150 29.88 93.52 0.21
CA GLN A 150 30.40 94.07 1.47
C GLN A 150 29.33 94.70 2.41
N LEU A 151 28.06 94.29 2.28
CA LEU A 151 26.94 94.85 3.02
C LEU A 151 26.43 93.92 4.15
N GLY A 152 27.07 92.71 4.32
CA GLY A 152 26.70 91.72 5.29
C GLY A 152 27.90 91.17 6.07
N SER A 153 27.65 90.54 7.21
CA SER A 153 28.62 89.87 8.08
C SER A 153 28.87 88.44 7.64
N ALA A 154 30.09 87.92 7.87
CA ALA A 154 30.39 86.45 7.64
C ALA A 154 29.49 85.57 8.52
N SER A 155 29.18 85.99 9.75
CA SER A 155 28.31 85.28 10.65
C SER A 155 26.91 85.03 10.08
N SER A 156 26.33 86.03 9.33
CA SER A 156 25.01 85.86 8.73
C SER A 156 24.96 84.82 7.61
N VAL A 157 26.06 84.65 6.88
CA VAL A 157 26.18 83.58 5.87
C VAL A 157 26.36 82.26 6.52
N ASP A 158 27.16 82.16 7.58
CA ASP A 158 27.38 80.92 8.29
C ASP A 158 26.06 80.42 8.96
N GLU A 159 25.29 81.32 9.54
CA GLU A 159 23.95 81.04 10.06
C GLU A 159 22.95 80.49 9.01
N ALA A 160 22.95 81.16 7.82
CA ALA A 160 22.08 80.74 6.71
C ALA A 160 22.50 79.35 6.17
N ARG A 161 23.82 79.13 6.07
CA ARG A 161 24.36 77.81 5.65
C ARG A 161 24.04 76.70 6.66
N GLU A 162 24.09 76.99 7.98
CA GLU A 162 23.70 76.08 9.01
C GLU A 162 22.20 75.70 8.90
N GLN A 163 21.33 76.67 8.69
CA GLN A 163 19.89 76.42 8.49
C GLN A 163 19.64 75.62 7.21
N TYR A 164 20.32 75.91 6.13
CA TYR A 164 20.24 75.12 4.90
C TYR A 164 20.66 73.65 5.12
N ALA A 165 21.84 73.44 5.75
CA ALA A 165 22.33 72.11 6.06
C ALA A 165 21.37 71.33 6.96
N ARG A 166 20.75 71.97 7.96
CA ARG A 166 19.71 71.32 8.83
C ARG A 166 18.48 70.95 8.02
N ALA A 167 17.97 71.82 7.16
CA ALA A 167 16.83 71.53 6.31
C ALA A 167 17.12 70.41 5.30
N GLN A 168 18.33 70.36 4.74
CA GLN A 168 18.78 69.31 3.85
C GLN A 168 18.82 67.94 4.57
N LEU A 169 19.34 67.87 5.80
CA LEU A 169 19.34 66.68 6.63
C LEU A 169 17.93 66.20 6.92
N ALA A 170 16.99 67.09 7.26
CA ALA A 170 15.61 66.75 7.53
C ALA A 170 14.95 66.06 6.31
N VAL A 171 15.09 66.64 5.12
CA VAL A 171 14.60 66.05 3.87
C VAL A 171 15.18 64.69 3.65
N MET A 172 16.50 64.54 3.77
CA MET A 172 17.22 63.25 3.57
C MET A 172 16.71 62.15 4.53
N LEU A 173 16.55 62.47 5.82
CA LEU A 173 16.01 61.51 6.81
C LEU A 173 14.56 61.14 6.51
N ARG A 174 13.73 62.06 6.02
CA ARG A 174 12.35 61.78 5.63
C ARG A 174 12.29 60.91 4.39
N GLU A 175 13.12 61.16 3.39
CA GLU A 175 13.20 60.35 2.20
C GLU A 175 13.66 58.90 2.52
N GLN A 176 14.64 58.76 3.43
CA GLN A 176 15.02 57.45 3.94
C GLN A 176 13.88 56.73 4.62
N SER A 177 13.15 57.45 5.53
CA SER A 177 11.95 56.87 6.20
C SER A 177 10.92 56.35 5.20
N ILE A 178 10.63 57.17 4.16
CA ILE A 178 9.73 56.80 3.06
C ILE A 178 10.23 55.59 2.28
N ALA A 179 11.52 55.54 2.00
CA ALA A 179 12.12 54.43 1.27
C ALA A 179 12.01 53.06 2.02
N GLU A 180 11.89 53.07 3.34
CA GLU A 180 11.70 51.87 4.15
C GLU A 180 10.24 51.40 4.19
N HIS A 181 9.24 52.23 3.90
CA HIS A 181 7.83 51.86 3.98
C HIS A 181 7.43 50.67 3.09
N PRO A 182 7.90 50.56 1.84
CA PRO A 182 7.54 49.40 0.99
C PRO A 182 7.87 48.06 1.61
N ALA A 183 9.06 47.95 2.26
CA ALA A 183 9.45 46.71 2.92
C ALA A 183 8.58 46.40 4.14
N ARG A 184 8.24 47.46 4.94
CA ARG A 184 7.33 47.31 6.09
C ARG A 184 5.89 46.98 5.67
N LEU A 185 5.39 47.59 4.60
CA LEU A 185 4.08 47.28 4.03
C LEU A 185 4.00 45.84 3.53
N ALA A 186 5.02 45.39 2.78
CA ALA A 186 5.07 43.99 2.31
C ALA A 186 5.05 42.97 3.46
N ALA A 187 5.78 43.25 4.55
CA ALA A 187 5.76 42.39 5.73
C ALA A 187 4.38 42.34 6.42
N LEU A 188 3.69 43.49 6.53
CA LEU A 188 2.36 43.59 7.12
C LEU A 188 1.27 42.98 6.21
N GLU A 189 1.40 43.10 4.90
CA GLU A 189 0.53 42.45 3.93
C GLU A 189 0.68 40.91 3.99
N ALA A 190 1.90 40.42 4.16
CA ALA A 190 2.15 38.99 4.36
C ALA A 190 1.51 38.49 5.69
N ALA A 191 1.63 39.26 6.78
CA ALA A 191 1.02 38.92 8.06
C ALA A 191 -0.52 38.94 7.99
N LEU A 192 -1.10 39.89 7.25
CA LEU A 192 -2.54 39.92 7.01
C LEU A 192 -3.00 38.69 6.23
N ALA A 193 -2.30 38.35 5.12
CA ALA A 193 -2.64 37.19 4.32
C ALA A 193 -2.48 35.88 5.11
N GLU A 194 -1.56 35.79 6.06
CA GLU A 194 -1.43 34.66 6.97
C GLU A 194 -2.64 34.56 7.90
N ALA A 195 -3.04 35.64 8.54
CA ALA A 195 -4.21 35.66 9.43
C ALA A 195 -5.54 35.36 8.69
N GLU A 196 -5.66 35.77 7.43
CA GLU A 196 -6.80 35.43 6.57
C GLU A 196 -6.84 33.93 6.25
N ARG A 197 -5.70 33.34 5.87
CA ARG A 197 -5.60 31.88 5.66
C ARG A 197 -5.87 31.07 6.92
N ASP A 198 -5.42 31.54 8.08
CA ASP A 198 -5.67 30.88 9.36
C ASP A 198 -7.15 30.85 9.69
N LEU A 199 -7.85 31.95 9.45
CA LEU A 199 -9.30 32.02 9.65
C LEU A 199 -10.05 31.09 8.67
N GLU A 200 -9.66 31.06 7.40
CA GLU A 200 -10.24 30.18 6.38
C GLU A 200 -10.02 28.70 6.73
N ARG A 201 -8.80 28.33 7.09
CA ARG A 201 -8.44 26.98 7.51
C ARG A 201 -9.08 26.54 8.82
N GLY A 202 -9.54 27.49 9.64
CA GLY A 202 -10.34 27.20 10.83
C GLY A 202 -11.65 26.47 10.52
N THR A 203 -12.07 26.44 9.24
CA THR A 203 -13.22 25.68 8.75
C THR A 203 -12.70 24.48 7.97
N LEU A 204 -12.78 23.30 8.58
CA LEU A 204 -12.30 22.05 7.99
C LEU A 204 -13.37 21.43 7.09
N ARG A 205 -13.07 21.23 5.82
CA ARG A 205 -13.96 20.62 4.83
C ARG A 205 -13.35 19.38 4.21
N ALA A 206 -14.22 18.45 3.76
CA ALA A 206 -13.81 17.26 3.05
C ALA A 206 -13.20 17.62 1.69
N PRO A 207 -11.96 17.21 1.37
CA PRO A 207 -11.32 17.50 0.08
C PRO A 207 -11.82 16.62 -1.06
N PHE A 208 -12.43 15.47 -0.77
CA PHE A 208 -12.97 14.49 -1.70
C PHE A 208 -14.12 13.71 -1.04
N ASP A 209 -14.84 12.92 -1.81
CA ASP A 209 -15.86 12.01 -1.29
C ASP A 209 -15.20 10.94 -0.43
N ALA A 210 -15.51 10.94 0.87
CA ALA A 210 -14.77 10.18 1.86
C ALA A 210 -15.66 9.44 2.85
N ARG A 211 -15.05 8.50 3.55
CA ARG A 211 -15.56 7.97 4.80
C ARG A 211 -14.71 8.47 5.96
N ILE A 212 -15.39 8.88 7.03
CA ILE A 212 -14.73 9.26 8.27
C ILE A 212 -14.19 8.00 8.95
N GLY A 213 -12.92 8.02 9.33
CA GLY A 213 -12.28 6.94 10.09
C GLY A 213 -12.56 7.12 11.57
N ALA A 214 -11.67 7.78 12.29
CA ALA A 214 -11.83 8.09 13.70
C ALA A 214 -11.95 9.61 13.91
N VAL A 215 -12.85 10.05 14.78
CA VAL A 215 -12.94 11.40 15.31
C VAL A 215 -12.23 11.42 16.67
N GLU A 216 -11.12 12.16 16.76
CA GLU A 216 -10.23 12.16 17.93
C GLU A 216 -10.43 13.35 18.86
N ALA A 217 -11.14 14.39 18.38
CA ALA A 217 -11.42 15.60 19.16
C ALA A 217 -12.92 15.88 19.25
N ALA A 218 -13.35 16.45 20.36
CA ALA A 218 -14.74 16.79 20.64
C ALA A 218 -14.98 18.30 20.66
N ALA A 219 -16.22 18.72 20.39
CA ALA A 219 -16.63 20.12 20.53
C ALA A 219 -16.33 20.61 21.94
N GLY A 220 -15.66 21.75 22.03
CA GLY A 220 -15.19 22.34 23.27
C GLY A 220 -13.73 22.11 23.61
N ASP A 221 -13.05 21.16 22.95
CA ASP A 221 -11.64 20.90 23.17
C ASP A 221 -10.75 22.06 22.72
N GLN A 222 -9.67 22.30 23.47
CA GLN A 222 -8.63 23.26 23.12
C GLN A 222 -7.54 22.53 22.33
N LEU A 223 -7.41 22.85 21.04
CA LEU A 223 -6.48 22.20 20.14
C LEU A 223 -5.16 22.97 20.01
N GLN A 224 -4.09 22.21 19.83
CA GLN A 224 -2.78 22.74 19.45
C GLN A 224 -2.57 22.60 17.92
N PRO A 225 -1.67 23.39 17.32
CA PRO A 225 -1.31 23.23 15.93
C PRO A 225 -0.86 21.80 15.62
N ASN A 226 -1.31 21.23 14.49
CA ASN A 226 -1.06 19.86 14.05
C ASN A 226 -1.67 18.75 14.93
N GLN A 227 -2.51 19.09 15.90
CA GLN A 227 -3.29 18.08 16.63
C GLN A 227 -4.38 17.50 15.72
N THR A 228 -4.43 16.17 15.59
CA THR A 228 -5.43 15.48 14.77
C THR A 228 -6.83 15.71 15.33
N ILE A 229 -7.76 16.10 14.47
CA ILE A 229 -9.18 16.25 14.81
C ILE A 229 -9.93 14.98 14.40
N LEU A 230 -9.71 14.53 13.17
CA LEU A 230 -10.31 13.32 12.63
C LEU A 230 -9.46 12.74 11.49
N THR A 231 -9.78 11.52 11.12
CA THR A 231 -9.18 10.87 9.95
C THR A 231 -10.25 10.58 8.91
N LEU A 232 -9.90 10.65 7.63
CA LEU A 232 -10.80 10.32 6.53
C LEU A 232 -10.04 9.62 5.41
N TYR A 233 -10.77 8.84 4.60
CA TYR A 233 -10.20 8.11 3.48
C TYR A 233 -11.19 8.04 2.31
N PRO A 234 -10.70 8.00 1.04
CA PRO A 234 -11.56 7.94 -0.14
C PRO A 234 -12.46 6.70 -0.14
N LEU A 235 -13.68 6.83 -0.66
CA LEU A 235 -14.64 5.72 -0.73
C LEU A 235 -14.17 4.62 -1.69
N ASP A 236 -13.44 4.96 -2.73
CA ASP A 236 -12.91 4.09 -3.79
C ASP A 236 -11.43 3.76 -3.64
N GLY A 237 -10.79 4.27 -2.59
CA GLY A 237 -9.35 4.13 -2.31
C GLY A 237 -8.99 2.99 -1.36
N LEU A 238 -9.79 1.93 -1.27
CA LEU A 238 -9.50 0.80 -0.41
C LEU A 238 -8.68 -0.27 -1.15
N TYR A 239 -7.66 -0.78 -0.47
CA TYR A 239 -6.79 -1.83 -0.97
C TYR A 239 -6.71 -2.98 0.03
N VAL A 240 -6.48 -4.17 -0.48
CA VAL A 240 -5.99 -5.28 0.34
C VAL A 240 -4.47 -5.33 0.19
N ARG A 241 -3.77 -5.15 1.30
CA ARG A 241 -2.34 -5.41 1.36
C ARG A 241 -2.12 -6.87 1.72
N ALA A 242 -1.56 -7.65 0.79
CA ALA A 242 -1.27 -9.06 0.97
C ALA A 242 0.19 -9.36 0.67
N LYS A 243 0.74 -10.44 1.24
CA LYS A 243 2.10 -10.90 0.95
C LYS A 243 2.10 -11.91 -0.19
N VAL A 244 2.85 -11.62 -1.23
CA VAL A 244 3.13 -12.53 -2.35
C VAL A 244 4.49 -13.19 -2.11
N PRO A 245 4.57 -14.53 -2.11
CA PRO A 245 5.84 -15.23 -2.03
C PRO A 245 6.81 -14.80 -3.14
N GLY A 246 8.10 -14.65 -2.80
CA GLY A 246 9.11 -14.12 -3.71
C GLY A 246 9.21 -14.88 -5.04
N VAL A 247 8.94 -16.19 -5.03
CA VAL A 247 8.96 -17.06 -6.23
C VAL A 247 7.95 -16.64 -7.31
N HIS A 248 6.88 -15.93 -6.95
CA HIS A 248 5.85 -15.47 -7.88
C HIS A 248 5.95 -13.96 -8.20
N SER A 249 6.84 -13.23 -7.52
CA SER A 249 6.90 -11.77 -7.63
C SER A 249 7.34 -11.30 -9.02
N GLU A 250 8.26 -11.99 -9.66
CA GLU A 250 8.77 -11.60 -10.98
C GLU A 250 7.72 -11.84 -12.09
N GLU A 251 7.06 -13.00 -12.04
CA GLU A 251 5.97 -13.34 -12.95
C GLU A 251 4.84 -12.29 -12.89
N LEU A 252 4.40 -11.94 -11.67
CA LEU A 252 3.35 -10.95 -11.47
C LEU A 252 3.79 -9.55 -11.90
N ARG A 253 5.07 -9.17 -11.67
CA ARG A 253 5.61 -7.90 -12.15
C ARG A 253 5.62 -7.82 -13.68
N ALA A 254 6.05 -8.89 -14.34
CA ALA A 254 6.07 -8.95 -15.80
C ALA A 254 4.66 -8.84 -16.38
N ALA A 255 3.67 -9.50 -15.76
CA ALA A 255 2.27 -9.42 -16.16
C ALA A 255 1.70 -7.99 -16.00
N LEU A 256 1.95 -7.34 -14.87
CA LEU A 256 1.55 -5.94 -14.64
C LEU A 256 2.23 -4.99 -15.65
N ALA A 257 3.52 -5.19 -15.93
CA ALA A 257 4.25 -4.36 -16.89
C ALA A 257 3.73 -4.51 -18.33
N SER A 258 3.18 -5.69 -18.67
CA SER A 258 2.51 -5.92 -19.97
C SER A 258 1.07 -5.38 -20.03
N GLY A 259 0.56 -4.79 -18.94
CA GLY A 259 -0.81 -4.27 -18.86
C GLY A 259 -1.87 -5.32 -18.58
N GLN A 260 -1.49 -6.53 -18.17
CA GLN A 260 -2.44 -7.58 -17.85
C GLN A 260 -3.14 -7.26 -16.51
N GLN A 261 -4.47 -7.33 -16.51
CA GLN A 261 -5.25 -7.22 -15.27
C GLN A 261 -5.32 -8.58 -14.58
N LEU A 262 -4.82 -8.64 -13.34
CA LEU A 262 -4.85 -9.83 -12.51
C LEU A 262 -5.92 -9.67 -11.43
N THR A 263 -6.97 -10.45 -11.55
CA THR A 263 -8.13 -10.43 -10.66
C THR A 263 -7.93 -11.37 -9.48
N ALA A 264 -8.39 -10.96 -8.32
CA ALA A 264 -8.45 -11.79 -7.14
C ALA A 264 -9.89 -11.84 -6.63
N GLN A 265 -10.36 -13.03 -6.31
CA GLN A 265 -11.69 -13.28 -5.77
C GLN A 265 -11.57 -13.91 -4.38
N GLY A 266 -12.51 -13.56 -3.51
CA GLY A 266 -12.53 -14.10 -2.16
C GLY A 266 -13.84 -13.85 -1.44
N SER A 267 -13.82 -13.96 -0.13
CA SER A 267 -15.00 -13.69 0.67
C SER A 267 -14.64 -13.08 2.02
N HIS A 268 -15.52 -12.22 2.52
CA HIS A 268 -15.47 -11.72 3.89
C HIS A 268 -16.85 -11.81 4.52
N ALA A 269 -16.95 -12.51 5.65
CA ALA A 269 -18.21 -12.76 6.35
C ALA A 269 -19.34 -13.29 5.43
N GLY A 270 -18.99 -14.20 4.50
CA GLY A 270 -19.92 -14.82 3.55
C GLY A 270 -20.34 -13.93 2.37
N ARG A 271 -19.77 -12.73 2.22
CA ARG A 271 -19.99 -11.86 1.07
C ARG A 271 -18.82 -11.98 0.09
N PRO A 272 -19.09 -12.05 -1.22
CA PRO A 272 -18.02 -12.09 -2.21
C PRO A 272 -17.24 -10.77 -2.21
N VAL A 273 -15.94 -10.88 -2.38
CA VAL A 273 -15.01 -9.76 -2.48
C VAL A 273 -14.22 -9.93 -3.75
N THR A 274 -14.17 -8.86 -4.55
CA THR A 274 -13.34 -8.81 -5.76
C THR A 274 -12.30 -7.71 -5.61
N ALA A 275 -11.09 -8.01 -6.03
CA ALA A 275 -9.99 -7.06 -6.04
C ALA A 275 -9.14 -7.26 -7.30
N VAL A 276 -8.41 -6.23 -7.70
CA VAL A 276 -7.50 -6.26 -8.85
C VAL A 276 -6.11 -5.93 -8.36
N LEU A 277 -5.13 -6.76 -8.69
CA LEU A 277 -3.73 -6.47 -8.38
C LEU A 277 -3.29 -5.24 -9.18
N GLU A 278 -2.99 -4.16 -8.48
CA GLU A 278 -2.58 -2.90 -9.09
C GLU A 278 -1.07 -2.75 -9.10
N ARG A 279 -0.42 -3.10 -7.99
CA ARG A 279 1.04 -2.96 -7.88
C ARG A 279 1.64 -3.90 -6.85
N LEU A 280 2.93 -4.18 -7.04
CA LEU A 280 3.79 -4.84 -6.07
C LEU A 280 4.75 -3.80 -5.47
N ALA A 281 5.00 -3.89 -4.17
CA ALA A 281 5.97 -3.02 -3.52
C ALA A 281 7.38 -3.22 -4.10
N GLY A 282 8.20 -2.17 -4.04
CA GLY A 282 9.61 -2.22 -4.43
C GLY A 282 10.51 -2.95 -3.44
N GLU A 283 10.03 -3.11 -2.19
CA GLU A 283 10.75 -3.75 -1.09
C GLU A 283 10.21 -5.15 -0.82
N ALA A 284 11.09 -6.05 -0.42
CA ALA A 284 10.75 -7.42 -0.03
C ALA A 284 11.26 -7.70 1.38
N ASP A 285 10.56 -8.57 2.11
CA ASP A 285 11.01 -9.12 3.38
C ASP A 285 11.11 -10.67 3.30
N ALA A 286 11.42 -11.32 4.42
CA ALA A 286 11.52 -12.78 4.48
C ALA A 286 10.23 -13.53 4.13
N ARG A 287 9.07 -12.86 4.16
CA ARG A 287 7.75 -13.42 3.84
C ARG A 287 7.36 -13.18 2.39
N GLY A 288 8.05 -12.30 1.68
CA GLY A 288 7.77 -11.96 0.29
C GLY A 288 7.64 -10.46 0.04
N VAL A 289 6.90 -10.13 -1.02
CA VAL A 289 6.67 -8.75 -1.51
C VAL A 289 5.24 -8.35 -1.18
N ASP A 290 5.03 -7.10 -0.73
CA ASP A 290 3.68 -6.58 -0.55
C ASP A 290 3.01 -6.36 -1.90
N ALA A 291 1.83 -6.93 -2.04
CA ALA A 291 0.91 -6.71 -3.14
C ALA A 291 -0.22 -5.78 -2.66
N LEU A 292 -0.50 -4.75 -3.43
CA LEU A 292 -1.66 -3.89 -3.24
C LEU A 292 -2.71 -4.25 -4.28
N LEU A 293 -3.80 -4.83 -3.78
CA LEU A 293 -4.94 -5.22 -4.59
C LEU A 293 -6.06 -4.20 -4.34
N ARG A 294 -6.43 -3.44 -5.37
CA ARG A 294 -7.51 -2.46 -5.27
C ARG A 294 -8.84 -3.19 -5.15
N LEU A 295 -9.58 -2.87 -4.10
CA LEU A 295 -10.91 -3.41 -3.85
C LEU A 295 -11.93 -2.80 -4.81
N ASP A 296 -12.88 -3.60 -5.24
CA ASP A 296 -14.09 -3.10 -5.87
C ASP A 296 -14.87 -2.25 -4.86
N PRO A 297 -15.25 -1.00 -5.19
CA PRO A 297 -16.02 -0.12 -4.30
C PRO A 297 -17.33 -0.75 -3.78
N ALA A 298 -17.93 -1.67 -4.54
CA ALA A 298 -19.11 -2.42 -4.11
C ALA A 298 -18.85 -3.34 -2.92
N SER A 299 -17.60 -3.72 -2.66
CA SER A 299 -17.25 -4.65 -1.58
C SER A 299 -17.40 -4.08 -0.17
N SER A 300 -17.43 -2.75 0.00
CA SER A 300 -17.73 -2.01 1.26
C SER A 300 -17.18 -2.67 2.54
N LEU A 301 -15.88 -2.97 2.58
CA LEU A 301 -15.23 -3.57 3.74
C LEU A 301 -14.75 -2.51 4.73
N PRO A 302 -14.74 -2.79 6.04
CA PRO A 302 -14.13 -1.90 7.01
C PRO A 302 -12.59 -1.94 6.90
N LEU A 303 -11.94 -0.81 7.23
CA LEU A 303 -10.49 -0.77 7.39
C LEU A 303 -10.05 -1.78 8.46
N GLY A 304 -8.92 -2.42 8.23
CA GLY A 304 -8.38 -3.43 9.14
C GLY A 304 -8.99 -4.82 8.99
N ALA A 305 -10.02 -5.00 8.16
CA ALA A 305 -10.60 -6.32 7.91
C ALA A 305 -9.58 -7.24 7.24
N PHE A 306 -9.54 -8.51 7.71
CA PHE A 306 -8.77 -9.57 7.04
C PHE A 306 -9.61 -10.22 5.96
N VAL A 307 -9.00 -10.47 4.81
CA VAL A 307 -9.64 -11.05 3.64
C VAL A 307 -8.76 -12.16 3.06
N ASP A 308 -9.41 -13.27 2.75
CA ASP A 308 -8.80 -14.35 1.96
C ASP A 308 -9.11 -14.11 0.50
N LEU A 309 -8.08 -14.01 -0.33
CA LEU A 309 -8.19 -13.79 -1.76
C LEU A 309 -7.50 -14.90 -2.53
N ARG A 310 -8.07 -15.28 -3.65
CA ARG A 310 -7.49 -16.18 -4.65
C ARG A 310 -7.16 -15.36 -5.88
N LEU A 311 -5.88 -15.06 -6.06
CA LEU A 311 -5.36 -14.30 -7.19
C LEU A 311 -5.15 -15.23 -8.39
N GLU A 312 -5.79 -14.92 -9.50
CA GLU A 312 -5.52 -15.58 -10.78
C GLU A 312 -4.17 -15.11 -11.33
N ARG A 313 -3.21 -16.05 -11.41
CA ARG A 313 -1.88 -15.79 -11.98
C ARG A 313 -1.93 -15.76 -13.51
N PRO A 314 -0.90 -15.25 -14.15
CA PRO A 314 -0.77 -15.29 -15.61
C PRO A 314 -0.99 -16.68 -16.19
N LEU A 315 -1.44 -16.76 -17.44
CA LEU A 315 -1.71 -17.99 -18.15
C LEU A 315 -0.44 -18.86 -18.25
N ALA A 316 -0.50 -20.05 -17.68
CA ALA A 316 0.57 -21.04 -17.76
C ALA A 316 0.27 -22.03 -18.89
N PRO A 317 1.05 -22.02 -20.00
CA PRO A 317 0.86 -22.95 -21.10
C PRO A 317 1.32 -24.36 -20.72
N GLU A 318 0.85 -25.36 -21.49
CA GLU A 318 1.27 -26.76 -21.40
C GLU A 318 1.16 -27.37 -19.99
N THR A 319 0.06 -27.04 -19.30
CA THR A 319 -0.25 -27.58 -17.97
C THR A 319 -1.40 -28.58 -18.06
N ILE A 320 -1.40 -29.54 -17.14
CA ILE A 320 -2.49 -30.51 -16.93
C ILE A 320 -3.09 -30.30 -15.54
N ALA A 321 -4.42 -30.41 -15.43
CA ALA A 321 -5.15 -30.27 -14.18
C ALA A 321 -5.60 -31.64 -13.66
N LEU A 322 -4.98 -32.12 -12.58
CA LEU A 322 -5.28 -33.42 -11.97
C LEU A 322 -5.78 -33.27 -10.54
N PRO A 323 -6.61 -34.19 -10.06
CA PRO A 323 -6.96 -34.23 -8.64
C PRO A 323 -5.71 -34.51 -7.79
N PHE A 324 -5.69 -34.04 -6.55
CA PHE A 324 -4.54 -34.26 -5.65
C PHE A 324 -4.24 -35.73 -5.39
N SER A 325 -5.24 -36.62 -5.54
CA SER A 325 -5.07 -38.07 -5.43
C SER A 325 -4.14 -38.68 -6.47
N ALA A 326 -3.94 -38.02 -7.60
CA ALA A 326 -2.99 -38.44 -8.63
C ALA A 326 -1.52 -38.23 -8.27
N LEU A 327 -1.24 -37.39 -7.25
CA LEU A 327 0.12 -37.10 -6.80
C LEU A 327 0.66 -38.22 -5.91
N HIS A 328 1.85 -38.69 -6.22
CA HIS A 328 2.56 -39.72 -5.46
C HIS A 328 3.92 -39.20 -5.01
N GLY A 329 4.23 -39.31 -3.74
CA GLY A 329 5.49 -38.83 -3.17
C GLY A 329 5.69 -37.29 -3.27
N GLY A 330 4.74 -36.54 -3.84
CA GLY A 330 4.81 -35.12 -4.04
C GLY A 330 5.59 -34.66 -5.29
N ASP A 331 6.30 -35.55 -5.96
CA ASP A 331 7.20 -35.26 -7.07
C ASP A 331 6.91 -36.04 -8.38
N ARG A 332 5.89 -36.90 -8.40
CA ARG A 332 5.57 -37.73 -9.56
C ARG A 332 4.08 -38.05 -9.71
N ILE A 333 3.70 -38.39 -10.93
CA ILE A 333 2.44 -39.04 -11.30
C ILE A 333 2.73 -40.35 -12.01
N PHE A 334 1.71 -41.19 -12.16
CA PHE A 334 1.84 -42.44 -12.90
C PHE A 334 0.94 -42.44 -14.15
N ALA A 335 1.55 -42.60 -15.30
CA ALA A 335 0.85 -42.91 -16.55
C ALA A 335 0.71 -44.44 -16.71
N VAL A 336 -0.32 -44.88 -17.43
CA VAL A 336 -0.55 -46.28 -17.71
C VAL A 336 -0.09 -46.57 -19.13
N ARG A 337 1.00 -47.39 -19.26
CA ARG A 337 1.55 -47.86 -20.52
C ARG A 337 1.56 -49.37 -20.56
N ASP A 338 0.93 -49.97 -21.55
CA ASP A 338 0.87 -51.43 -21.71
C ASP A 338 0.38 -52.21 -20.47
N GLY A 339 -0.61 -51.65 -19.77
CA GLY A 339 -1.18 -52.22 -18.53
C GLY A 339 -0.24 -52.18 -17.33
N ARG A 340 0.78 -51.32 -17.36
CA ARG A 340 1.74 -51.11 -16.27
C ARG A 340 1.88 -49.63 -15.94
N LEU A 341 2.19 -49.31 -14.67
CA LEU A 341 2.50 -47.97 -14.24
C LEU A 341 3.86 -47.50 -14.70
N LYS A 342 3.93 -46.28 -15.20
CA LYS A 342 5.16 -45.57 -15.50
C LYS A 342 5.16 -44.25 -14.70
N GLY A 343 6.12 -44.13 -13.77
CA GLY A 343 6.29 -42.90 -12.98
C GLY A 343 6.92 -41.80 -13.84
N LEU A 344 6.27 -40.64 -13.86
CA LEU A 344 6.72 -39.46 -14.58
C LEU A 344 7.02 -38.36 -13.57
N PRO A 345 8.19 -37.71 -13.63
CA PRO A 345 8.50 -36.56 -12.80
C PRO A 345 7.64 -35.36 -13.20
N ILE A 346 7.29 -34.57 -12.22
CA ILE A 346 6.41 -33.41 -12.40
C ILE A 346 7.07 -32.11 -11.97
N GLU A 347 6.67 -31.02 -12.61
CA GLU A 347 6.86 -29.68 -12.12
C GLU A 347 5.49 -29.14 -11.66
N ARG A 348 5.35 -28.83 -10.37
CA ARG A 348 4.11 -28.23 -9.83
C ARG A 348 4.07 -26.76 -10.18
N VAL A 349 3.08 -26.36 -10.99
CA VAL A 349 2.88 -24.98 -11.45
C VAL A 349 1.99 -24.19 -10.48
N GLY A 350 0.98 -24.84 -9.91
CA GLY A 350 0.06 -24.22 -8.98
C GLY A 350 -1.16 -25.08 -8.70
N GLU A 351 -2.25 -24.42 -8.37
CA GLU A 351 -3.57 -25.03 -8.13
C GLU A 351 -4.60 -24.37 -9.04
N LEU A 352 -5.66 -25.09 -9.34
CA LEU A 352 -6.81 -24.61 -10.09
C LEU A 352 -8.06 -24.76 -9.21
N ASP A 353 -8.84 -23.69 -9.09
CA ASP A 353 -10.18 -23.75 -8.49
C ASP A 353 -11.20 -24.08 -9.55
N THR A 354 -11.88 -25.20 -9.41
CA THR A 354 -12.95 -25.61 -10.35
C THR A 354 -14.32 -25.07 -9.94
N GLY A 355 -14.40 -24.29 -8.86
CA GLY A 355 -15.67 -23.77 -8.34
C GLY A 355 -16.58 -24.82 -7.69
N ALA A 356 -16.28 -26.12 -7.89
CA ALA A 356 -17.07 -27.25 -7.37
C ALA A 356 -16.56 -27.78 -6.01
N GLY A 357 -15.60 -27.09 -5.39
CA GLY A 357 -15.02 -27.50 -4.10
C GLY A 357 -13.91 -28.54 -4.19
N GLU A 358 -13.66 -29.12 -5.35
CA GLU A 358 -12.53 -30.02 -5.60
C GLU A 358 -11.38 -29.25 -6.26
N GLY A 359 -10.40 -28.82 -5.45
CA GLY A 359 -9.17 -28.26 -5.96
C GLY A 359 -8.43 -29.23 -6.84
N ARG A 360 -7.87 -28.78 -7.95
CA ARG A 360 -6.98 -29.55 -8.82
C ARG A 360 -5.59 -28.97 -8.76
N VAL A 361 -4.58 -29.85 -8.83
CA VAL A 361 -3.19 -29.44 -8.97
C VAL A 361 -2.86 -29.22 -10.45
N LEU A 362 -2.18 -28.14 -10.76
CA LEU A 362 -1.65 -27.85 -12.09
C LEU A 362 -0.20 -28.30 -12.17
N LEU A 363 0.07 -29.18 -13.13
CA LEU A 363 1.36 -29.82 -13.31
C LEU A 363 1.86 -29.59 -14.73
N ARG A 364 3.16 -29.50 -14.89
CA ARG A 364 3.85 -29.63 -16.16
C ARG A 364 4.61 -30.95 -16.17
N VAL A 365 4.35 -31.77 -17.16
CA VAL A 365 4.90 -33.11 -17.27
C VAL A 365 5.48 -33.32 -18.69
N PRO A 366 6.75 -33.00 -18.89
CA PRO A 366 7.35 -33.01 -20.25
C PRO A 366 7.31 -34.34 -20.98
N GLU A 367 7.31 -35.46 -20.25
CA GLU A 367 7.35 -36.83 -20.82
C GLU A 367 5.93 -37.39 -21.07
N LEU A 368 4.86 -36.68 -20.76
CA LEU A 368 3.49 -37.13 -20.94
C LEU A 368 3.02 -36.85 -22.36
N GLN A 369 2.45 -37.86 -23.02
CA GLN A 369 1.86 -37.69 -24.33
C GLN A 369 0.40 -37.20 -24.25
N PRO A 370 -0.07 -36.35 -25.17
CA PRO A 370 -1.46 -35.93 -25.21
C PRO A 370 -2.42 -37.12 -25.34
N GLY A 371 -3.44 -37.18 -24.45
CA GLY A 371 -4.40 -38.27 -24.41
C GLY A 371 -3.92 -39.53 -23.68
N GLU A 372 -2.77 -39.48 -23.02
CA GLU A 372 -2.25 -40.61 -22.24
C GLU A 372 -3.01 -40.74 -20.92
N PRO A 373 -3.47 -41.98 -20.53
CA PRO A 373 -4.19 -42.19 -19.31
C PRO A 373 -3.28 -42.06 -18.07
N VAL A 374 -3.66 -41.21 -17.14
CA VAL A 374 -2.97 -40.95 -15.88
C VAL A 374 -3.80 -41.50 -14.73
N MET A 375 -3.14 -42.22 -13.82
CA MET A 375 -3.76 -42.77 -12.63
C MET A 375 -4.21 -41.66 -11.66
N ILE A 376 -5.48 -41.65 -11.28
CA ILE A 376 -6.06 -40.72 -10.30
C ILE A 376 -6.34 -41.40 -8.94
N THR A 377 -6.29 -42.73 -8.88
CA THR A 377 -6.43 -43.46 -7.60
C THR A 377 -5.19 -43.30 -6.75
N HIS A 378 -5.34 -42.90 -5.50
CA HIS A 378 -4.22 -42.83 -4.57
C HIS A 378 -3.75 -44.24 -4.16
N LEU A 379 -2.60 -44.66 -4.62
CA LEU A 379 -2.00 -45.93 -4.30
C LEU A 379 -0.67 -45.71 -3.54
N PRO A 380 -0.64 -45.94 -2.20
CA PRO A 380 0.53 -45.57 -1.37
C PRO A 380 1.84 -46.29 -1.78
N ASN A 381 1.76 -47.47 -2.37
CA ASN A 381 2.90 -48.26 -2.79
C ASN A 381 3.04 -48.36 -4.32
N ALA A 382 2.59 -47.33 -5.04
CA ALA A 382 2.77 -47.28 -6.49
C ALA A 382 4.26 -47.21 -6.85
N ILE A 383 4.69 -48.15 -7.69
CA ILE A 383 6.06 -48.22 -8.22
C ILE A 383 6.02 -48.42 -9.73
N ASP A 384 7.11 -48.09 -10.38
CA ASP A 384 7.28 -48.38 -11.82
C ASP A 384 7.06 -49.86 -12.11
N THR A 385 6.47 -50.13 -13.28
CA THR A 385 6.17 -51.47 -13.79
C THR A 385 5.09 -52.25 -13.05
N LEU A 386 4.45 -51.69 -12.04
CA LEU A 386 3.34 -52.34 -11.33
C LEU A 386 2.19 -52.62 -12.31
N LYS A 387 1.71 -53.89 -12.32
CA LYS A 387 0.60 -54.31 -13.19
C LYS A 387 -0.71 -53.82 -12.69
N VAL A 388 -1.47 -53.14 -13.56
CA VAL A 388 -2.76 -52.51 -13.21
C VAL A 388 -3.85 -52.90 -14.19
N GLU A 389 -5.07 -52.83 -13.71
CA GLU A 389 -6.31 -52.98 -14.47
C GLU A 389 -7.08 -51.67 -14.33
N VAL A 390 -7.38 -51.04 -15.44
CA VAL A 390 -8.17 -49.79 -15.43
C VAL A 390 -9.64 -50.15 -15.20
N VAL A 391 -10.23 -49.48 -14.21
CA VAL A 391 -11.67 -49.56 -13.92
C VAL A 391 -12.26 -48.24 -14.40
N GLU A 392 -13.32 -48.32 -15.23
CA GLU A 392 -14.11 -47.15 -15.64
C GLU A 392 -14.92 -46.56 -14.49
#